data_a25f3e8fc903a56b60598e3eb081094f
#
_entry.id   a25f3e8fc903a56b60598e3eb081094f
#
_cell.length_a   1.000
_cell.length_b   1.000
_cell.length_c   1.000
_cell.angle_alpha   90.00
_cell.angle_beta   90.00
_cell.angle_gamma   90.00
#
_symmetry.space_group_name_H-M   'P 1'
#
loop_
_entity.id
_entity.type
_entity.pdbx_description
1 polymer ?
#
loop_
_entity_poly.entity_id
_entity_poly.type
_entity_poly.pdbx_seq_one_letter_code
_entity_poly.pdbx_strand_id
1 'polypeptide(L)'
;MTHAKAIFFGEHAVVYGYKGITIPLPQMNVEVILEDTETIQQRDEILSFIADTCGIDKKTKINITSTIPVGRGLGSSAALSIAIARAKKLPNVREIANKCEKFIHGNPSGIDVNQVLSDTPLLFSKKDGASELNFNLDSYLLIIDTGVVGITKETLKHIANNYVEYEKYITELGEITDSVIEPLKNKNIGLVGQYMYKAHDLLRKLGVSHASNDEVVEICKNNNAIGAKLTGGGAGGCCISLSKTKENALEIQNALKEKGYSSWIVTV
;
A
#
# COMPACT_ATOMS: atom_id res chain seq x y z
N MET A 1 2.08 -17.98 -3.53
CA MET A 1 1.28 -16.75 -3.70
C MET A 1 2.10 -15.54 -3.32
N THR A 2 1.82 -14.38 -3.88
CA THR A 2 2.48 -13.11 -3.57
C THR A 2 1.43 -12.15 -3.06
N HIS A 3 1.63 -11.59 -1.86
CA HIS A 3 0.63 -10.78 -1.17
C HIS A 3 0.71 -9.28 -1.52
N ALA A 4 -0.35 -8.54 -1.20
CA ALA A 4 -0.39 -7.09 -1.20
C ALA A 4 0.32 -6.48 0.02
N LYS A 5 0.40 -5.16 0.06
CA LYS A 5 0.91 -4.38 1.20
C LYS A 5 0.06 -3.14 1.45
N ALA A 6 0.12 -2.60 2.67
CA ALA A 6 -0.33 -1.25 2.95
C ALA A 6 0.79 -0.43 3.59
N ILE A 7 0.81 0.88 3.35
CA ILE A 7 1.62 1.81 4.13
C ILE A 7 0.83 2.15 5.39
N PHE A 8 1.40 1.84 6.54
CA PHE A 8 0.75 2.13 7.81
C PHE A 8 1.05 3.56 8.27
N PHE A 9 2.31 4.00 8.12
CA PHE A 9 2.74 5.37 8.36
C PHE A 9 3.87 5.77 7.41
N GLY A 10 4.04 7.08 7.18
CA GLY A 10 5.16 7.63 6.40
C GLY A 10 4.87 7.83 4.91
N GLU A 11 3.58 7.79 4.49
CA GLU A 11 3.19 8.14 3.13
C GLU A 11 3.78 9.49 2.74
N HIS A 12 4.26 9.63 1.53
CA HIS A 12 4.95 10.80 0.98
C HIS A 12 6.24 11.18 1.70
N ALA A 13 6.29 11.23 3.04
CA ALA A 13 7.49 11.57 3.80
C ALA A 13 8.68 10.64 3.49
N VAL A 14 8.43 9.35 3.24
CA VAL A 14 9.47 8.38 2.86
C VAL A 14 10.22 8.75 1.56
N VAL A 15 9.59 9.48 0.66
CA VAL A 15 10.22 9.96 -0.58
C VAL A 15 11.28 11.01 -0.29
N TYR A 16 11.11 11.77 0.79
CA TYR A 16 11.99 12.85 1.26
C TYR A 16 12.99 12.40 2.33
N GLY A 17 13.16 11.10 2.53
CA GLY A 17 14.21 10.52 3.38
C GLY A 17 13.77 10.17 4.80
N TYR A 18 12.51 10.44 5.16
CA TYR A 18 11.93 9.97 6.42
C TYR A 18 11.65 8.48 6.37
N LYS A 19 11.32 7.89 7.52
CA LYS A 19 10.93 6.48 7.60
C LYS A 19 9.49 6.27 7.12
N GLY A 20 9.21 5.04 6.69
CA GLY A 20 7.87 4.53 6.43
C GLY A 20 7.67 3.20 7.12
N ILE A 21 6.47 2.93 7.60
CA ILE A 21 6.07 1.65 8.19
C ILE A 21 5.07 1.01 7.25
N THR A 22 5.35 -0.22 6.85
CA THR A 22 4.48 -1.01 5.97
C THR A 22 4.10 -2.33 6.62
N ILE A 23 2.97 -2.85 6.20
CA ILE A 23 2.43 -4.14 6.66
C ILE A 23 2.10 -5.04 5.46
N PRO A 24 2.33 -6.35 5.57
CA PRO A 24 1.88 -7.33 4.59
C PRO A 24 0.36 -7.52 4.70
N LEU A 25 -0.28 -7.85 3.57
CA LEU A 25 -1.70 -8.17 3.50
C LEU A 25 -1.90 -9.57 2.88
N PRO A 26 -1.62 -10.65 3.62
CA PRO A 26 -1.61 -12.01 3.05
C PRO A 26 -2.98 -12.48 2.54
N GLN A 27 -4.08 -11.89 3.02
CA GLN A 27 -5.44 -12.20 2.55
C GLN A 27 -5.71 -11.66 1.14
N MET A 28 -4.90 -10.68 0.70
CA MET A 28 -4.98 -10.10 -0.64
C MET A 28 -3.73 -10.51 -1.41
N ASN A 29 -3.89 -11.36 -2.42
CA ASN A 29 -2.75 -11.95 -3.10
C ASN A 29 -2.94 -12.06 -4.60
N VAL A 30 -1.85 -12.35 -5.29
CA VAL A 30 -1.79 -12.68 -6.70
C VAL A 30 -1.09 -14.02 -6.88
N GLU A 31 -1.66 -14.85 -7.73
CA GLU A 31 -1.09 -16.10 -8.20
C GLU A 31 -0.92 -16.06 -9.71
N VAL A 32 0.17 -16.62 -10.19
CA VAL A 32 0.50 -16.67 -11.62
C VAL A 32 0.85 -18.10 -12.00
N ILE A 33 0.24 -18.58 -13.09
CA ILE A 33 0.54 -19.86 -13.75
C ILE A 33 1.00 -19.56 -15.17
N LEU A 34 2.11 -20.14 -15.56
CA LEU A 34 2.67 -20.04 -16.92
C LEU A 34 2.35 -21.33 -17.68
N GLU A 35 1.77 -21.19 -18.86
CA GLU A 35 1.39 -22.32 -19.71
C GLU A 35 1.90 -22.08 -21.14
N ASP A 36 2.56 -23.08 -21.72
CA ASP A 36 2.96 -23.01 -23.13
C ASP A 36 1.73 -23.11 -24.03
N THR A 37 1.73 -22.36 -25.14
CA THR A 37 0.63 -22.29 -26.09
C THR A 37 1.15 -22.19 -27.53
N GLU A 38 0.37 -22.70 -28.47
CA GLU A 38 0.63 -22.56 -29.91
C GLU A 38 0.38 -21.13 -30.42
N THR A 39 -0.47 -20.36 -29.72
CA THR A 39 -0.90 -19.02 -30.15
C THR A 39 -0.08 -17.92 -29.51
N ILE A 40 0.18 -16.86 -30.30
CA ILE A 40 0.81 -15.64 -29.80
C ILE A 40 -0.16 -14.93 -28.87
N GLN A 41 0.29 -14.67 -27.62
CA GLN A 41 -0.49 -13.99 -26.61
C GLN A 41 -0.35 -12.46 -26.77
N GLN A 42 -1.49 -11.77 -26.80
CA GLN A 42 -1.51 -10.31 -26.70
C GLN A 42 -1.44 -9.92 -25.22
N ARG A 43 -0.60 -8.92 -24.91
CA ARG A 43 -0.40 -8.37 -23.57
C ARG A 43 -0.44 -6.84 -23.65
N ASP A 44 -0.97 -6.19 -22.61
CA ASP A 44 -0.80 -4.74 -22.48
C ASP A 44 0.68 -4.38 -22.27
N GLU A 45 0.97 -3.09 -22.27
CA GLU A 45 2.33 -2.56 -22.18
C GLU A 45 3.04 -2.99 -20.89
N ILE A 46 2.34 -2.94 -19.75
CA ILE A 46 2.89 -3.32 -18.43
C ILE A 46 3.21 -4.80 -18.40
N LEU A 47 2.26 -5.65 -18.78
CA LEU A 47 2.45 -7.11 -18.75
C LEU A 47 3.50 -7.54 -19.78
N SER A 48 3.59 -6.87 -20.94
CA SER A 48 4.64 -7.11 -21.92
C SER A 48 6.02 -6.79 -21.35
N PHE A 49 6.18 -5.62 -20.70
CA PHE A 49 7.45 -5.25 -20.10
C PHE A 49 7.89 -6.22 -19.00
N ILE A 50 6.95 -6.65 -18.13
CA ILE A 50 7.25 -7.65 -17.08
C ILE A 50 7.66 -8.98 -17.71
N ALA A 51 6.90 -9.46 -18.71
CA ALA A 51 7.18 -10.71 -19.40
C ALA A 51 8.56 -10.70 -20.08
N ASP A 52 8.88 -9.63 -20.82
CA ASP A 52 10.18 -9.46 -21.49
C ASP A 52 11.33 -9.41 -20.46
N THR A 53 11.12 -8.69 -19.34
CA THR A 53 12.10 -8.63 -18.25
C THR A 53 12.34 -9.99 -17.59
N CYS A 54 11.30 -10.85 -17.56
CA CYS A 54 11.39 -12.23 -17.06
C CYS A 54 11.81 -13.26 -18.11
N GLY A 55 12.08 -12.85 -19.36
CA GLY A 55 12.41 -13.77 -20.47
C GLY A 55 11.25 -14.73 -20.81
N ILE A 56 10.02 -14.25 -20.75
CA ILE A 56 8.81 -14.99 -21.10
C ILE A 56 8.41 -14.65 -22.53
N ASP A 57 8.47 -15.62 -23.42
CA ASP A 57 8.12 -15.43 -24.82
C ASP A 57 6.60 -15.24 -25.06
N LYS A 58 6.22 -14.87 -26.28
CA LYS A 58 4.83 -14.62 -26.66
C LYS A 58 3.98 -15.89 -26.82
N LYS A 59 4.59 -17.06 -26.81
CA LYS A 59 3.90 -18.37 -26.83
C LYS A 59 3.68 -18.93 -25.43
N THR A 60 3.98 -18.17 -24.40
CA THR A 60 3.64 -18.53 -23.01
C THR A 60 2.45 -17.72 -22.55
N LYS A 61 1.34 -18.36 -22.21
CA LYS A 61 0.17 -17.74 -21.59
C LYS A 61 0.45 -17.48 -20.12
N ILE A 62 0.21 -16.25 -19.68
CA ILE A 62 0.33 -15.82 -18.28
C ILE A 62 -1.09 -15.77 -17.69
N ASN A 63 -1.48 -16.79 -16.95
CA ASN A 63 -2.75 -16.82 -16.23
C ASN A 63 -2.58 -16.16 -14.88
N ILE A 64 -3.32 -15.07 -14.63
CA ILE A 64 -3.24 -14.24 -13.42
C ILE A 64 -4.56 -14.38 -12.67
N THR A 65 -4.49 -14.80 -11.41
CA THR A 65 -5.59 -14.75 -10.45
C THR A 65 -5.22 -13.82 -9.34
N SER A 66 -5.97 -12.73 -9.13
CA SER A 66 -5.63 -11.69 -8.15
C SER A 66 -6.85 -11.22 -7.38
N THR A 67 -6.70 -11.08 -6.07
CA THR A 67 -7.65 -10.39 -5.19
C THR A 67 -7.18 -8.98 -4.83
N ILE A 68 -6.03 -8.53 -5.36
CA ILE A 68 -5.46 -7.20 -5.11
C ILE A 68 -6.10 -6.20 -6.08
N PRO A 69 -6.82 -5.17 -5.61
CA PRO A 69 -7.33 -4.11 -6.47
C PRO A 69 -6.20 -3.36 -7.19
N VAL A 70 -6.32 -3.23 -8.50
CA VAL A 70 -5.30 -2.56 -9.32
C VAL A 70 -5.40 -1.04 -9.18
N GLY A 71 -4.25 -0.34 -9.05
CA GLY A 71 -4.21 1.12 -8.98
C GLY A 71 -4.75 1.71 -7.67
N ARG A 72 -4.75 0.93 -6.57
CA ARG A 72 -5.30 1.35 -5.27
C ARG A 72 -4.23 1.61 -4.20
N GLY A 73 -2.94 1.64 -4.57
CA GLY A 73 -1.86 1.88 -3.61
C GLY A 73 -1.46 0.68 -2.74
N LEU A 74 -1.98 -0.51 -3.06
CA LEU A 74 -1.72 -1.75 -2.31
C LEU A 74 -0.54 -2.58 -2.86
N GLY A 75 0.30 -2.00 -3.72
CA GLY A 75 1.49 -2.66 -4.27
C GLY A 75 1.18 -3.73 -5.32
N SER A 76 0.05 -3.60 -6.07
CA SER A 76 -0.36 -4.59 -7.06
C SER A 76 0.65 -4.82 -8.19
N SER A 77 1.37 -3.77 -8.63
CA SER A 77 2.42 -3.88 -9.66
C SER A 77 3.63 -4.66 -9.16
N ALA A 78 4.13 -4.35 -7.96
CA ALA A 78 5.20 -5.09 -7.32
C ALA A 78 4.82 -6.55 -7.08
N ALA A 79 3.58 -6.80 -6.59
CA ALA A 79 3.08 -8.15 -6.36
C ALA A 79 2.99 -8.95 -7.66
N LEU A 80 2.51 -8.36 -8.75
CA LEU A 80 2.41 -9.02 -10.05
C LEU A 80 3.79 -9.36 -10.64
N SER A 81 4.72 -8.41 -10.65
CA SER A 81 6.07 -8.63 -11.18
C SER A 81 6.83 -9.71 -10.39
N ILE A 82 6.69 -9.71 -9.05
CA ILE A 82 7.25 -10.74 -8.17
C ILE A 82 6.60 -12.10 -8.43
N ALA A 83 5.27 -12.16 -8.58
CA ALA A 83 4.55 -13.39 -8.85
C ALA A 83 4.98 -14.02 -10.19
N ILE A 84 5.12 -13.22 -11.24
CA ILE A 84 5.59 -13.68 -12.56
C ILE A 84 7.03 -14.20 -12.48
N ALA A 85 7.94 -13.44 -11.83
CA ALA A 85 9.32 -13.87 -11.66
C ALA A 85 9.44 -15.18 -10.85
N ARG A 86 8.62 -15.35 -9.81
CA ARG A 86 8.54 -16.58 -9.01
C ARG A 86 7.97 -17.75 -9.82
N ALA A 87 6.92 -17.53 -10.63
CA ALA A 87 6.35 -18.55 -11.51
C ALA A 87 7.36 -19.04 -12.56
N LYS A 88 8.23 -18.15 -13.06
CA LYS A 88 9.36 -18.49 -13.95
C LYS A 88 10.56 -19.07 -13.19
N LYS A 89 10.52 -19.12 -11.85
CA LYS A 89 11.61 -19.61 -10.96
C LYS A 89 12.94 -18.86 -11.13
N LEU A 90 12.85 -17.54 -11.33
CA LEU A 90 14.04 -16.70 -11.50
C LEU A 90 14.71 -16.41 -10.14
N PRO A 91 16.05 -16.42 -10.05
CA PRO A 91 16.75 -16.20 -8.78
C PRO A 91 16.78 -14.72 -8.34
N ASN A 92 16.70 -13.79 -9.29
CA ASN A 92 16.85 -12.35 -9.08
C ASN A 92 15.50 -11.60 -9.01
N VAL A 93 14.53 -12.17 -8.30
CA VAL A 93 13.14 -11.64 -8.20
C VAL A 93 13.10 -10.17 -7.78
N ARG A 94 13.92 -9.76 -6.80
CA ARG A 94 13.98 -8.37 -6.30
C ARG A 94 14.44 -7.39 -7.39
N GLU A 95 15.46 -7.75 -8.15
CA GLU A 95 16.00 -6.89 -9.23
C GLU A 95 14.97 -6.71 -10.34
N ILE A 96 14.30 -7.78 -10.73
CA ILE A 96 13.23 -7.79 -11.72
C ILE A 96 12.10 -6.87 -11.26
N ALA A 97 11.62 -7.04 -10.02
CA ALA A 97 10.55 -6.22 -9.47
C ALA A 97 10.93 -4.72 -9.43
N ASN A 98 12.14 -4.39 -8.98
CA ASN A 98 12.63 -3.01 -8.99
C ASN A 98 12.70 -2.41 -10.40
N LYS A 99 13.11 -3.20 -11.41
CA LYS A 99 13.12 -2.76 -12.81
C LYS A 99 11.71 -2.49 -13.32
N CYS A 100 10.75 -3.36 -12.99
CA CYS A 100 9.34 -3.19 -13.34
C CYS A 100 8.72 -1.97 -12.66
N GLU A 101 8.94 -1.79 -11.36
CA GLU A 101 8.47 -0.61 -10.63
C GLU A 101 9.04 0.70 -11.18
N LYS A 102 10.31 0.70 -11.60
CA LYS A 102 10.92 1.86 -12.24
C LYS A 102 10.27 2.18 -13.60
N PHE A 103 9.92 1.17 -14.38
CA PHE A 103 9.21 1.35 -15.64
C PHE A 103 7.80 1.93 -15.41
N ILE A 104 7.05 1.38 -14.45
CA ILE A 104 5.66 1.74 -14.20
C ILE A 104 5.55 3.12 -13.52
N HIS A 105 6.40 3.40 -12.53
CA HIS A 105 6.29 4.57 -11.65
C HIS A 105 7.38 5.64 -11.85
N GLY A 106 8.38 5.37 -12.64
CA GLY A 106 9.51 6.28 -12.94
C GLY A 106 10.55 6.34 -11.82
N ASN A 107 10.21 6.84 -10.65
CA ASN A 107 11.11 6.96 -9.50
C ASN A 107 10.47 6.36 -8.22
N PRO A 108 10.36 5.02 -8.13
CA PRO A 108 9.77 4.37 -6.97
C PRO A 108 10.65 4.53 -5.74
N SER A 109 10.02 4.60 -4.54
CA SER A 109 10.75 4.64 -3.27
C SER A 109 11.46 3.32 -2.93
N GLY A 110 11.02 2.22 -3.52
CA GLY A 110 11.45 0.86 -3.20
C GLY A 110 10.67 0.21 -2.06
N ILE A 111 9.83 0.94 -1.36
CA ILE A 111 9.06 0.44 -0.21
C ILE A 111 8.12 -0.71 -0.59
N ASP A 112 7.51 -0.65 -1.77
CA ASP A 112 6.53 -1.63 -2.25
C ASP A 112 7.18 -2.99 -2.47
N VAL A 113 8.29 -3.03 -3.21
CA VAL A 113 9.03 -4.29 -3.47
C VAL A 113 9.56 -4.90 -2.18
N ASN A 114 10.08 -4.07 -1.25
CA ASN A 114 10.58 -4.57 0.02
C ASN A 114 9.48 -5.25 0.83
N GLN A 115 8.30 -4.62 0.97
CA GLN A 115 7.21 -5.19 1.75
C GLN A 115 6.58 -6.41 1.09
N VAL A 116 6.37 -6.41 -0.23
CA VAL A 116 5.79 -7.57 -0.93
C VAL A 116 6.71 -8.81 -0.88
N LEU A 117 8.01 -8.62 -0.66
CA LEU A 117 8.99 -9.69 -0.44
C LEU A 117 9.12 -10.12 1.03
N SER A 118 8.44 -9.45 1.97
CA SER A 118 8.50 -9.72 3.41
C SER A 118 7.13 -10.07 3.97
N ASP A 119 7.05 -11.17 4.72
CA ASP A 119 5.83 -11.60 5.42
C ASP A 119 5.64 -10.90 6.78
N THR A 120 6.60 -10.04 7.20
CA THR A 120 6.57 -9.27 8.44
C THR A 120 6.44 -7.77 8.14
N PRO A 121 5.86 -6.97 9.07
CA PRO A 121 5.90 -5.51 8.95
C PRO A 121 7.33 -4.98 8.83
N LEU A 122 7.52 -3.94 8.03
CA LEU A 122 8.82 -3.33 7.81
C LEU A 122 8.86 -1.86 8.24
N LEU A 123 9.98 -1.47 8.82
CA LEU A 123 10.45 -0.10 8.92
C LEU A 123 11.42 0.14 7.76
N PHE A 124 11.14 1.11 6.91
CA PHE A 124 11.91 1.40 5.71
C PHE A 124 12.36 2.86 5.68
N SER A 125 13.60 3.09 5.27
CA SER A 125 14.07 4.41 4.80
C SER A 125 14.94 4.24 3.57
N LYS A 126 15.06 5.29 2.75
CA LYS A 126 15.99 5.26 1.60
C LYS A 126 17.46 5.13 2.03
N LYS A 127 17.79 5.63 3.22
CA LYS A 127 19.15 5.63 3.76
C LYS A 127 19.54 4.27 4.34
N ASP A 128 18.66 3.68 5.14
CA ASP A 128 18.98 2.50 5.94
C ASP A 128 18.44 1.20 5.32
N GLY A 129 17.62 1.32 4.27
CA GLY A 129 16.91 0.19 3.67
C GLY A 129 15.71 -0.26 4.50
N ALA A 130 15.37 -1.55 4.39
CA ALA A 130 14.26 -2.17 5.11
C ALA A 130 14.77 -3.02 6.28
N SER A 131 14.13 -2.88 7.44
CA SER A 131 14.32 -3.75 8.61
C SER A 131 12.98 -4.22 9.14
N GLU A 132 12.93 -5.39 9.75
CA GLU A 132 11.71 -5.92 10.36
C GLU A 132 11.28 -5.06 11.55
N LEU A 133 9.99 -4.77 11.62
CA LEU A 133 9.35 -4.07 12.74
C LEU A 133 8.31 -5.00 13.35
N ASN A 134 8.74 -5.79 14.33
CA ASN A 134 7.86 -6.75 14.98
C ASN A 134 6.89 -6.06 15.94
N PHE A 135 5.61 -6.11 15.62
CA PHE A 135 4.51 -5.72 16.49
C PHE A 135 3.27 -6.58 16.22
N ASN A 136 2.40 -6.63 17.19
CA ASN A 136 1.06 -7.23 17.10
C ASN A 136 0.15 -6.40 18.00
N LEU A 137 -0.85 -5.75 17.42
CA LEU A 137 -1.77 -4.88 18.16
C LEU A 137 -2.95 -5.65 18.79
N ASP A 138 -3.09 -6.95 18.51
CA ASP A 138 -4.26 -7.75 18.87
C ASP A 138 -5.58 -7.06 18.48
N SER A 139 -5.58 -6.50 17.29
CA SER A 139 -6.62 -5.60 16.78
C SER A 139 -6.96 -5.93 15.32
N TYR A 140 -7.94 -5.23 14.79
CA TYR A 140 -8.43 -5.41 13.42
C TYR A 140 -8.16 -4.16 12.59
N LEU A 141 -7.68 -4.36 11.38
CA LEU A 141 -7.50 -3.29 10.41
C LEU A 141 -8.43 -3.54 9.22
N LEU A 142 -9.19 -2.53 8.85
CA LEU A 142 -9.95 -2.55 7.61
C LEU A 142 -9.10 -1.93 6.51
N ILE A 143 -9.03 -2.61 5.38
CA ILE A 143 -8.54 -2.06 4.11
C ILE A 143 -9.77 -1.65 3.32
N ILE A 144 -9.89 -0.40 2.93
CA ILE A 144 -11.11 0.16 2.35
C ILE A 144 -10.79 0.74 0.97
N ASP A 145 -11.41 0.22 -0.08
CA ASP A 145 -11.27 0.75 -1.44
C ASP A 145 -12.27 1.91 -1.64
N THR A 146 -11.77 3.08 -1.97
CA THR A 146 -12.58 4.27 -2.26
C THR A 146 -13.30 4.20 -3.61
N GLY A 147 -13.04 3.18 -4.44
CA GLY A 147 -13.55 3.10 -5.81
C GLY A 147 -12.84 4.05 -6.80
N VAL A 148 -12.04 4.99 -6.33
CA VAL A 148 -11.30 5.96 -7.16
C VAL A 148 -9.86 5.48 -7.36
N VAL A 149 -9.35 5.51 -8.60
CA VAL A 149 -7.96 5.14 -8.89
C VAL A 149 -7.03 6.22 -8.33
N GLY A 150 -6.07 5.81 -7.50
CA GLY A 150 -5.07 6.72 -6.96
C GLY A 150 -4.01 7.09 -7.99
N ILE A 151 -3.63 8.37 -8.08
CA ILE A 151 -2.67 8.87 -9.07
C ILE A 151 -1.38 9.32 -8.38
N THR A 152 -0.62 8.35 -7.88
CA THR A 152 0.62 8.59 -7.10
C THR A 152 1.62 9.51 -7.82
N LYS A 153 1.77 9.40 -9.15
CA LYS A 153 2.72 10.22 -9.92
C LYS A 153 2.34 11.71 -9.88
N GLU A 154 1.07 12.02 -9.97
CA GLU A 154 0.58 13.42 -9.93
C GLU A 154 0.69 14.01 -8.52
N THR A 155 0.35 13.25 -7.48
CA THR A 155 0.49 13.69 -6.09
C THR A 155 1.95 13.95 -5.72
N LEU A 156 2.88 13.10 -6.14
CA LEU A 156 4.31 13.32 -5.92
C LEU A 156 4.81 14.57 -6.65
N LYS A 157 4.38 14.79 -7.91
CA LYS A 157 4.72 15.99 -8.67
C LYS A 157 4.12 17.25 -8.02
N HIS A 158 2.89 17.19 -7.56
CA HIS A 158 2.23 18.28 -6.83
C HIS A 158 3.02 18.70 -5.59
N ILE A 159 3.41 17.73 -4.75
CA ILE A 159 4.22 18.00 -3.56
C ILE A 159 5.59 18.56 -3.94
N ALA A 160 6.27 17.98 -4.94
CA ALA A 160 7.60 18.43 -5.35
C ALA A 160 7.58 19.88 -5.85
N ASN A 161 6.55 20.28 -6.61
CA ASN A 161 6.41 21.66 -7.12
C ASN A 161 6.13 22.69 -6.01
N ASN A 162 5.59 22.25 -4.88
CA ASN A 162 5.20 23.12 -3.76
C ASN A 162 5.98 22.77 -2.47
N TYR A 163 7.16 22.16 -2.60
CA TYR A 163 7.91 21.60 -1.47
C TYR A 163 8.13 22.58 -0.31
N VAL A 164 8.50 23.82 -0.60
CA VAL A 164 8.77 24.84 0.43
C VAL A 164 7.53 25.12 1.30
N GLU A 165 6.35 25.11 0.71
CA GLU A 165 5.08 25.28 1.45
C GLU A 165 4.75 24.06 2.30
N TYR A 166 5.06 22.87 1.78
CA TYR A 166 4.65 21.57 2.34
C TYR A 166 5.70 20.94 3.26
N GLU A 167 6.93 21.45 3.29
CA GLU A 167 8.05 20.90 4.08
C GLU A 167 7.67 20.62 5.54
N LYS A 168 6.96 21.57 6.19
CA LYS A 168 6.50 21.41 7.58
C LYS A 168 5.57 20.20 7.77
N TYR A 169 4.67 19.93 6.82
CA TYR A 169 3.75 18.79 6.90
C TYR A 169 4.46 17.47 6.63
N ILE A 170 5.42 17.47 5.70
CA ILE A 170 6.28 16.32 5.40
C ILE A 170 7.13 15.96 6.61
N THR A 171 7.73 16.97 7.26
CA THR A 171 8.51 16.79 8.49
C THR A 171 7.65 16.21 9.59
N GLU A 172 6.45 16.76 9.82
CA GLU A 172 5.53 16.28 10.87
C GLU A 172 5.04 14.86 10.62
N LEU A 173 4.79 14.45 9.34
CA LEU A 173 4.51 13.06 8.98
C LEU A 173 5.68 12.12 9.29
N GLY A 174 6.91 12.57 9.06
CA GLY A 174 8.13 11.85 9.44
C GLY A 174 8.25 11.68 10.95
N GLU A 175 8.02 12.75 11.74
CA GLU A 175 8.03 12.72 13.20
C GLU A 175 6.94 11.80 13.77
N ILE A 176 5.73 11.80 13.19
CA ILE A 176 4.66 10.84 13.54
C ILE A 176 5.14 9.42 13.33
N THR A 177 5.81 9.16 12.20
CA THR A 177 6.30 7.81 11.88
C THR A 177 7.34 7.33 12.88
N ASP A 178 8.24 8.19 13.35
CA ASP A 178 9.17 7.86 14.41
C ASP A 178 8.48 7.68 15.77
N SER A 179 7.53 8.57 16.09
CA SER A 179 6.81 8.57 17.36
C SER A 179 5.88 7.38 17.55
N VAL A 180 5.35 6.78 16.47
CA VAL A 180 4.43 5.66 16.55
C VAL A 180 5.11 4.31 16.78
N ILE A 181 6.43 4.20 16.59
CA ILE A 181 7.17 2.94 16.71
C ILE A 181 7.00 2.32 18.11
N GLU A 182 7.20 3.09 19.18
CA GLU A 182 7.03 2.59 20.54
C GLU A 182 5.57 2.28 20.91
N PRO A 183 4.56 3.09 20.56
CA PRO A 183 3.14 2.71 20.66
C PRO A 183 2.79 1.40 19.95
N LEU A 184 3.35 1.13 18.76
CA LEU A 184 3.14 -0.14 18.04
C LEU A 184 3.69 -1.32 18.83
N LYS A 185 4.95 -1.23 19.32
CA LYS A 185 5.58 -2.29 20.11
C LYS A 185 4.86 -2.55 21.44
N ASN A 186 4.38 -1.49 22.08
CA ASN A 186 3.73 -1.55 23.38
C ASN A 186 2.21 -1.75 23.31
N LYS A 187 1.66 -2.04 22.11
CA LYS A 187 0.23 -2.25 21.86
C LYS A 187 -0.67 -1.11 22.32
N ASN A 188 -0.16 0.13 22.30
CA ASN A 188 -0.95 1.32 22.63
C ASN A 188 -1.81 1.74 21.44
N ILE A 189 -2.86 0.96 21.16
CA ILE A 189 -3.74 1.14 20.01
C ILE A 189 -4.43 2.52 20.01
N GLY A 190 -4.71 3.09 21.19
CA GLY A 190 -5.32 4.42 21.31
C GLY A 190 -4.40 5.51 20.76
N LEU A 191 -3.12 5.46 21.10
CA LEU A 191 -2.14 6.43 20.60
C LEU A 191 -1.81 6.19 19.12
N VAL A 192 -1.75 4.93 18.68
CA VAL A 192 -1.61 4.59 17.25
C VAL A 192 -2.76 5.21 16.44
N GLY A 193 -4.00 5.07 16.90
CA GLY A 193 -5.17 5.63 16.23
C GLY A 193 -5.17 7.15 16.18
N GLN A 194 -4.74 7.82 17.26
CA GLN A 194 -4.59 9.29 17.27
C GLN A 194 -3.57 9.74 16.21
N TYR A 195 -2.43 9.03 16.09
CA TYR A 195 -1.45 9.30 15.03
C TYR A 195 -2.01 9.03 13.62
N MET A 196 -2.87 8.02 13.45
CA MET A 196 -3.52 7.78 12.16
C MET A 196 -4.39 8.97 11.73
N TYR A 197 -5.25 9.49 12.60
CA TYR A 197 -6.07 10.68 12.31
C TYR A 197 -5.20 11.91 12.04
N LYS A 198 -4.18 12.14 12.88
CA LYS A 198 -3.25 13.26 12.68
C LYS A 198 -2.51 13.17 11.34
N ALA A 199 -2.05 11.97 10.97
CA ALA A 199 -1.43 11.75 9.67
C ALA A 199 -2.40 12.01 8.51
N HIS A 200 -3.67 11.60 8.63
CA HIS A 200 -4.68 11.90 7.60
C HIS A 200 -4.89 13.40 7.43
N ASP A 201 -5.01 14.15 8.51
CA ASP A 201 -5.16 15.60 8.46
C ASP A 201 -3.97 16.30 7.78
N LEU A 202 -2.75 15.81 8.01
CA LEU A 202 -1.55 16.32 7.32
C LEU A 202 -1.56 15.96 5.82
N LEU A 203 -1.98 14.75 5.47
CA LEU A 203 -2.12 14.32 4.07
C LEU A 203 -3.18 15.15 3.33
N ARG A 204 -4.28 15.53 4.01
CA ARG A 204 -5.26 16.50 3.47
C ARG A 204 -4.62 17.86 3.22
N LYS A 205 -3.84 18.39 4.16
CA LYS A 205 -3.11 19.67 4.03
C LYS A 205 -2.08 19.64 2.92
N LEU A 206 -1.49 18.48 2.63
CA LEU A 206 -0.60 18.27 1.47
C LEU A 206 -1.36 18.24 0.13
N GLY A 207 -2.69 18.26 0.13
CA GLY A 207 -3.51 18.18 -1.07
C GLY A 207 -3.48 16.79 -1.75
N VAL A 208 -3.13 15.75 -1.00
CA VAL A 208 -3.06 14.36 -1.54
C VAL A 208 -4.25 13.50 -1.13
N SER A 209 -5.19 14.03 -0.35
CA SER A 209 -6.46 13.36 -0.07
C SER A 209 -7.50 13.70 -1.12
N HIS A 210 -8.33 12.74 -1.48
CA HIS A 210 -9.50 12.91 -2.33
C HIS A 210 -10.77 12.96 -1.44
N ALA A 211 -11.85 13.57 -1.91
CA ALA A 211 -13.12 13.66 -1.17
C ALA A 211 -13.61 12.28 -0.69
N SER A 212 -13.43 11.23 -1.49
CA SER A 212 -13.79 9.86 -1.09
C SER A 212 -12.90 9.30 0.05
N ASN A 213 -11.61 9.69 0.12
CA ASN A 213 -10.78 9.32 1.26
C ASN A 213 -11.28 9.99 2.54
N ASP A 214 -11.60 11.28 2.46
CA ASP A 214 -12.11 12.06 3.59
C ASP A 214 -13.46 11.52 4.08
N GLU A 215 -14.37 11.18 3.14
CA GLU A 215 -15.67 10.57 3.46
C GLU A 215 -15.50 9.22 4.16
N VAL A 216 -14.63 8.35 3.64
CA VAL A 216 -14.32 7.04 4.26
C VAL A 216 -13.77 7.22 5.68
N VAL A 217 -12.84 8.15 5.90
CA VAL A 217 -12.28 8.41 7.24
C VAL A 217 -13.36 8.94 8.19
N GLU A 218 -14.26 9.81 7.72
CA GLU A 218 -15.35 10.32 8.53
C GLU A 218 -16.38 9.23 8.88
N ILE A 219 -16.73 8.34 7.94
CA ILE A 219 -17.58 7.17 8.22
C ILE A 219 -16.93 6.30 9.31
N CYS A 220 -15.63 6.00 9.19
CA CYS A 220 -14.92 5.21 10.19
C CYS A 220 -14.96 5.87 11.57
N LYS A 221 -14.70 7.18 11.65
CA LYS A 221 -14.70 7.96 12.88
C LYS A 221 -16.09 7.96 13.54
N ASN A 222 -17.16 8.17 12.76
CA ASN A 222 -18.53 8.18 13.24
C ASN A 222 -19.02 6.79 13.71
N ASN A 223 -18.33 5.73 13.30
CA ASN A 223 -18.57 4.34 13.75
C ASN A 223 -17.49 3.85 14.73
N ASN A 224 -16.90 4.75 15.52
CA ASN A 224 -16.00 4.46 16.63
C ASN A 224 -14.70 3.73 16.23
N ALA A 225 -14.18 3.95 15.02
CA ALA A 225 -12.84 3.52 14.69
C ALA A 225 -11.81 4.20 15.63
N ILE A 226 -10.82 3.46 16.09
CA ILE A 226 -9.73 3.98 16.92
C ILE A 226 -8.87 4.98 16.12
N GLY A 227 -8.67 4.70 14.83
CA GLY A 227 -7.96 5.56 13.89
C GLY A 227 -8.31 5.21 12.46
N ALA A 228 -8.22 6.18 11.56
CA ALA A 228 -8.39 5.96 10.13
C ALA A 228 -7.57 6.97 9.32
N LYS A 229 -7.10 6.55 8.13
CA LYS A 229 -6.33 7.41 7.22
C LYS A 229 -6.26 6.80 5.81
N LEU A 230 -5.97 7.63 4.82
CA LEU A 230 -5.57 7.12 3.52
C LEU A 230 -4.26 6.31 3.60
N THR A 231 -4.01 5.40 2.67
CA THR A 231 -2.78 4.64 2.53
C THR A 231 -2.25 4.72 1.10
N GLY A 232 -0.93 4.78 0.95
CA GLY A 232 -0.26 4.88 -0.35
C GLY A 232 -0.20 6.29 -0.90
N GLY A 233 -0.36 6.43 -2.22
CA GLY A 233 -0.16 7.72 -2.92
C GLY A 233 -1.28 8.74 -2.75
N GLY A 234 -2.45 8.34 -2.25
CA GLY A 234 -3.61 9.23 -2.15
C GLY A 234 -4.28 9.54 -3.50
N ALA A 235 -5.00 10.65 -3.55
CA ALA A 235 -5.87 11.06 -4.67
C ALA A 235 -6.92 9.98 -5.03
N GLY A 236 -7.48 9.30 -4.04
CA GLY A 236 -8.28 8.09 -4.13
C GLY A 236 -7.54 6.89 -3.54
N GLY A 237 -7.56 5.75 -4.23
CA GLY A 237 -6.94 4.50 -3.76
C GLY A 237 -7.63 3.92 -2.54
N CYS A 238 -6.86 3.44 -1.56
CA CYS A 238 -7.40 2.86 -0.34
C CYS A 238 -7.22 3.75 0.89
N CYS A 239 -8.08 3.52 1.88
CA CYS A 239 -7.90 3.93 3.26
C CYS A 239 -7.68 2.70 4.15
N ILE A 240 -7.13 2.94 5.34
CA ILE A 240 -7.03 1.95 6.42
C ILE A 240 -7.73 2.48 7.68
N SER A 241 -8.40 1.58 8.40
CA SER A 241 -9.09 1.93 9.65
C SER A 241 -8.80 0.89 10.74
N LEU A 242 -8.45 1.36 11.94
CA LEU A 242 -8.09 0.52 13.08
C LEU A 242 -9.27 0.37 14.03
N SER A 243 -9.61 -0.87 14.37
CA SER A 243 -10.67 -1.24 15.32
C SER A 243 -10.12 -2.16 16.39
N LYS A 244 -10.61 -1.99 17.64
CA LYS A 244 -10.18 -2.83 18.76
C LYS A 244 -10.76 -4.23 18.69
N THR A 245 -12.02 -4.35 18.26
CA THR A 245 -12.75 -5.61 18.24
C THR A 245 -13.25 -5.96 16.86
N LYS A 246 -13.50 -7.24 16.64
CA LYS A 246 -14.06 -7.70 15.36
C LYS A 246 -15.46 -7.17 15.12
N GLU A 247 -16.25 -7.07 16.20
CA GLU A 247 -17.61 -6.55 16.14
C GLU A 247 -17.62 -5.10 15.62
N ASN A 248 -16.78 -4.23 16.21
CA ASN A 248 -16.66 -2.84 15.72
C ASN A 248 -16.14 -2.77 14.28
N ALA A 249 -15.19 -3.64 13.91
CA ALA A 249 -14.71 -3.72 12.52
C ALA A 249 -15.85 -4.09 11.55
N LEU A 250 -16.74 -5.00 11.92
CA LEU A 250 -17.91 -5.38 11.14
C LEU A 250 -18.96 -4.25 11.06
N GLU A 251 -19.19 -3.50 12.14
CA GLU A 251 -20.07 -2.33 12.14
C GLU A 251 -19.57 -1.27 11.14
N ILE A 252 -18.26 -0.95 11.19
CA ILE A 252 -17.63 -0.02 10.24
C ILE A 252 -17.76 -0.56 8.81
N GLN A 253 -17.50 -1.85 8.59
CA GLN A 253 -17.63 -2.48 7.28
C GLN A 253 -19.05 -2.36 6.72
N ASN A 254 -20.07 -2.57 7.54
CA ASN A 254 -21.47 -2.43 7.14
C ASN A 254 -21.82 -0.98 6.78
N ALA A 255 -21.41 -0.01 7.60
CA ALA A 255 -21.60 1.41 7.31
C ALA A 255 -20.93 1.86 6.00
N LEU A 256 -19.73 1.36 5.73
CA LEU A 256 -19.00 1.59 4.47
C LEU A 256 -19.75 0.96 3.27
N LYS A 257 -20.23 -0.27 3.43
CA LYS A 257 -20.99 -0.98 2.40
C LYS A 257 -22.28 -0.28 2.01
N GLU A 258 -23.01 0.30 2.98
CA GLU A 258 -24.22 1.11 2.73
C GLU A 258 -23.93 2.35 1.88
N LYS A 259 -22.69 2.85 1.91
CA LYS A 259 -22.19 3.95 1.06
C LYS A 259 -21.54 3.48 -0.25
N GLY A 260 -21.55 2.18 -0.52
CA GLY A 260 -21.00 1.59 -1.75
C GLY A 260 -19.48 1.30 -1.72
N TYR A 261 -18.82 1.43 -0.54
CA TYR A 261 -17.41 1.12 -0.41
C TYR A 261 -17.16 -0.36 -0.14
N SER A 262 -16.17 -0.93 -0.81
CA SER A 262 -15.68 -2.29 -0.54
C SER A 262 -14.59 -2.26 0.54
N SER A 263 -14.60 -3.25 1.44
CA SER A 263 -13.56 -3.33 2.48
C SER A 263 -13.27 -4.77 2.91
N TRP A 264 -12.06 -4.96 3.43
CA TRP A 264 -11.55 -6.26 3.92
C TRP A 264 -11.01 -6.08 5.32
N ILE A 265 -11.35 -7.01 6.22
CA ILE A 265 -10.87 -7.01 7.60
C ILE A 265 -9.66 -7.94 7.69
N VAL A 266 -8.56 -7.44 8.25
CA VAL A 266 -7.33 -8.18 8.54
C VAL A 266 -6.96 -8.02 10.00
N THR A 267 -6.18 -8.95 10.57
CA THR A 267 -5.63 -8.84 11.93
C THR A 267 -4.25 -8.18 11.90
N VAL A 268 -3.95 -7.36 12.89
CA VAL A 268 -2.66 -6.66 13.03
C VAL A 268 -2.13 -6.74 14.46
#